data_fb7b5ea3712ac4da2b7d6dafdb845956
#
_entry.id   fb7b5ea3712ac4da2b7d6dafdb845956
#
_cell.length_a   1.000
_cell.length_b   1.000
_cell.length_c   1.000
_cell.angle_alpha   90.00
_cell.angle_beta   90.00
_cell.angle_gamma   90.00
#
_symmetry.space_group_name_H-M   'P 1'
#
loop_
_entity.id
_entity.type
_entity.pdbx_description
1 polymer ?
#
loop_
_entity_poly.entity_id
_entity_poly.type
_entity_poly.pdbx_seq_one_letter_code
_entity_poly.pdbx_strand_id
1 'polypeptide(L)'
;MSAAEQLLAFYQQQKGQEIAVGEWLLIDQARIDAFAQATGDLQWIHIDPQRAAQESPYKSTIAHGFLTLSLLPLLTQANAAGQFEKNYPGMRLRVNYGLNKVRFPAPVKPGDRLRAHTTIQDATMA
;
A
#
# COMPACT_ATOMS: atom_id res chain seq x y z
N MET A 1 26.24 -20.48 1.08
CA MET A 1 25.61 -19.21 0.68
C MET A 1 25.29 -18.37 1.91
N SER A 2 25.48 -17.07 1.81
CA SER A 2 25.04 -16.13 2.84
C SER A 2 23.51 -16.08 2.92
N ALA A 3 22.98 -15.53 4.03
CA ALA A 3 21.54 -15.33 4.18
C ALA A 3 20.99 -14.44 3.03
N ALA A 4 21.74 -13.41 2.64
CA ALA A 4 21.36 -12.53 1.54
C ALA A 4 21.28 -13.28 0.20
N GLU A 5 22.26 -14.13 -0.08
CA GLU A 5 22.28 -14.92 -1.31
C GLU A 5 21.13 -15.96 -1.34
N GLN A 6 20.82 -16.55 -0.21
CA GLN A 6 19.71 -17.50 -0.08
C GLN A 6 18.36 -16.79 -0.31
N LEU A 7 18.18 -15.61 0.27
CA LEU A 7 16.96 -14.84 0.10
C LEU A 7 16.80 -14.34 -1.35
N LEU A 8 17.89 -13.89 -1.97
CA LEU A 8 17.88 -13.50 -3.38
C LEU A 8 17.45 -14.67 -4.26
N ALA A 9 18.04 -15.86 -4.07
CA ALA A 9 17.70 -17.05 -4.83
C ALA A 9 16.23 -17.42 -4.67
N PHE A 10 15.70 -17.32 -3.43
CA PHE A 10 14.28 -17.56 -3.15
C PHE A 10 13.37 -16.63 -3.96
N TYR A 11 13.66 -15.33 -3.95
CA TYR A 11 12.84 -14.38 -4.69
C TYR A 11 12.97 -14.53 -6.21
N GLN A 12 14.16 -14.87 -6.70
CA GLN A 12 14.35 -15.10 -8.14
C GLN A 12 13.52 -16.28 -8.63
N GLN A 13 13.34 -17.29 -7.81
CA GLN A 13 12.46 -18.43 -8.13
C GLN A 13 10.99 -18.04 -8.18
N GLN A 14 10.60 -16.98 -7.48
CA GLN A 14 9.22 -16.47 -7.43
C GLN A 14 8.93 -15.44 -8.52
N LYS A 15 9.90 -15.10 -9.34
CA LYS A 15 9.76 -14.05 -10.36
C LYS A 15 8.57 -14.34 -11.28
N GLY A 16 7.71 -13.34 -11.45
CA GLY A 16 6.49 -13.42 -12.27
C GLY A 16 5.30 -14.08 -11.58
N GLN A 17 5.46 -14.54 -10.33
CA GLN A 17 4.39 -15.21 -9.60
C GLN A 17 3.74 -14.28 -8.58
N GLU A 18 2.43 -14.43 -8.41
CA GLU A 18 1.72 -13.80 -7.31
C GLU A 18 2.04 -14.56 -6.03
N ILE A 19 2.68 -13.88 -5.08
CA ILE A 19 3.15 -14.52 -3.85
C ILE A 19 2.23 -14.31 -2.66
N ALA A 20 1.34 -13.33 -2.73
CA ALA A 20 0.44 -13.02 -1.63
C ALA A 20 -0.78 -12.24 -2.09
N VAL A 21 -1.90 -12.49 -1.43
CA VAL A 21 -3.11 -11.67 -1.47
C VAL A 21 -3.41 -11.27 -0.04
N GLY A 22 -3.43 -9.96 0.24
CA GLY A 22 -3.65 -9.45 1.58
C GLY A 22 -5.11 -9.51 2.01
N GLU A 23 -5.35 -9.21 3.28
CA GLU A 23 -6.68 -9.09 3.84
C GLU A 23 -7.37 -7.80 3.37
N TRP A 24 -8.70 -7.81 3.33
CA TRP A 24 -9.46 -6.62 3.05
C TRP A 24 -9.34 -5.60 4.18
N LEU A 25 -9.05 -4.34 3.82
CA LEU A 25 -8.96 -3.21 4.75
C LEU A 25 -10.06 -2.22 4.40
N LEU A 26 -10.88 -1.89 5.39
CA LEU A 26 -11.89 -0.84 5.25
C LEU A 26 -11.20 0.52 5.28
N ILE A 27 -11.52 1.37 4.31
CA ILE A 27 -11.08 2.76 4.27
C ILE A 27 -12.23 3.62 4.77
N ASP A 28 -11.99 4.38 5.84
CA ASP A 28 -12.97 5.28 6.40
C ASP A 28 -12.53 6.75 6.30
N GLN A 29 -13.46 7.65 6.54
CA GLN A 29 -13.18 9.09 6.49
C GLN A 29 -12.13 9.49 7.53
N ALA A 30 -12.13 8.87 8.70
CA ALA A 30 -11.17 9.21 9.75
C ALA A 30 -9.73 8.95 9.30
N ARG A 31 -9.49 7.86 8.57
CA ARG A 31 -8.15 7.58 8.01
C ARG A 31 -7.75 8.59 6.95
N ILE A 32 -8.69 8.98 6.10
CA ILE A 32 -8.47 10.02 5.08
C ILE A 32 -8.12 11.36 5.74
N ASP A 33 -8.89 11.74 6.76
CA ASP A 33 -8.64 12.98 7.49
C ASP A 33 -7.27 12.98 8.18
N ALA A 34 -6.88 11.85 8.78
CA ALA A 34 -5.57 11.71 9.41
C ALA A 34 -4.43 11.86 8.40
N PHE A 35 -4.57 11.27 7.23
CA PHE A 35 -3.58 11.40 6.14
C PHE A 35 -3.50 12.84 5.64
N ALA A 36 -4.64 13.50 5.48
CA ALA A 36 -4.71 14.90 5.08
C ALA A 36 -3.95 15.79 6.06
N GLN A 37 -4.14 15.58 7.37
CA GLN A 37 -3.44 16.33 8.40
C GLN A 37 -1.94 16.04 8.39
N ALA A 38 -1.56 14.79 8.22
CA ALA A 38 -0.16 14.38 8.23
C ALA A 38 0.64 14.96 7.05
N THR A 39 0.00 15.13 5.90
CA THR A 39 0.67 15.54 4.66
C THR A 39 0.41 16.98 4.26
N GLY A 40 -0.61 17.63 4.84
CA GLY A 40 -1.03 18.98 4.46
C GLY A 40 -1.90 19.04 3.20
N ASP A 41 -2.30 17.91 2.64
CA ASP A 41 -3.25 17.89 1.51
C ASP A 41 -4.68 17.92 2.05
N LEU A 42 -5.17 19.12 2.29
CA LEU A 42 -6.46 19.39 2.91
C LEU A 42 -7.53 19.78 1.88
N GLN A 43 -7.41 19.35 0.64
CA GLN A 43 -8.41 19.63 -0.37
C GLN A 43 -9.79 19.14 0.06
N TRP A 44 -10.81 19.95 -0.20
CA TRP A 44 -12.18 19.64 0.20
C TRP A 44 -12.67 18.30 -0.35
N ILE A 45 -12.17 17.89 -1.50
CA ILE A 45 -12.55 16.61 -2.13
C ILE A 45 -12.21 15.40 -1.25
N HIS A 46 -11.28 15.56 -0.30
CA HIS A 46 -10.89 14.50 0.61
C HIS A 46 -11.53 14.65 2.00
N ILE A 47 -11.73 15.87 2.48
CA ILE A 47 -12.03 16.09 3.90
C ILE A 47 -13.39 16.72 4.17
N ASP A 48 -14.16 17.10 3.16
CA ASP A 48 -15.47 17.74 3.33
C ASP A 48 -16.58 16.91 2.71
N PRO A 49 -17.17 15.96 3.49
CA PRO A 49 -18.20 15.07 2.95
C PRO A 49 -19.45 15.80 2.45
N GLN A 50 -19.87 16.90 3.10
CA GLN A 50 -21.06 17.64 2.68
C GLN A 50 -20.82 18.31 1.34
N ARG A 51 -19.71 19.01 1.19
CA ARG A 51 -19.35 19.66 -0.06
C ARG A 51 -19.13 18.65 -1.17
N ALA A 52 -18.44 17.54 -0.86
CA ALA A 52 -18.17 16.50 -1.84
C ALA A 52 -19.45 15.85 -2.37
N ALA A 53 -20.44 15.64 -1.50
CA ALA A 53 -21.72 15.07 -1.91
C ALA A 53 -22.43 15.96 -2.96
N GLN A 54 -22.25 17.27 -2.89
CA GLN A 54 -22.89 18.22 -3.79
C GLN A 54 -22.05 18.57 -5.01
N GLU A 55 -20.74 18.74 -4.84
CA GLU A 55 -19.87 19.33 -5.85
C GLU A 55 -18.87 18.34 -6.47
N SER A 56 -18.59 17.21 -5.81
CA SER A 56 -17.65 16.23 -6.36
C SER A 56 -18.29 15.43 -7.50
N PRO A 57 -17.54 15.18 -8.59
CA PRO A 57 -18.01 14.28 -9.64
C PRO A 57 -18.23 12.84 -9.14
N TYR A 58 -17.64 12.48 -7.99
CA TYR A 58 -17.79 11.16 -7.37
C TYR A 58 -18.95 11.08 -6.39
N LYS A 59 -19.62 12.21 -6.09
CA LYS A 59 -20.73 12.33 -5.14
C LYS A 59 -20.37 11.93 -3.70
N SER A 60 -19.12 11.89 -3.38
CA SER A 60 -18.58 11.63 -2.04
C SER A 60 -17.16 12.16 -1.98
N THR A 61 -16.59 12.19 -0.77
CA THR A 61 -15.14 12.33 -0.64
C THR A 61 -14.45 11.12 -1.25
N ILE A 62 -13.18 11.30 -1.60
CA ILE A 62 -12.31 10.22 -2.05
C ILE A 62 -11.02 10.23 -1.26
N ALA A 63 -10.42 9.07 -1.08
CA ALA A 63 -9.09 8.96 -0.50
C ALA A 63 -8.04 9.55 -1.44
N HIS A 64 -7.01 10.14 -0.86
CA HIS A 64 -5.82 10.52 -1.63
C HIS A 64 -5.24 9.25 -2.27
N GLY A 65 -4.85 9.32 -3.53
CA GLY A 65 -4.13 8.21 -4.16
C GLY A 65 -2.87 7.84 -3.38
N PHE A 66 -2.17 8.84 -2.86
CA PHE A 66 -0.97 8.63 -2.04
C PHE A 66 -1.27 7.99 -0.68
N LEU A 67 -2.48 8.11 -0.15
CA LEU A 67 -2.88 7.32 1.02
C LEU A 67 -2.89 5.83 0.67
N THR A 68 -3.56 5.47 -0.42
CA THR A 68 -3.59 4.08 -0.87
C THR A 68 -2.18 3.52 -1.06
N LEU A 69 -1.31 4.26 -1.70
CA LEU A 69 0.09 3.88 -1.88
C LEU A 69 0.80 3.70 -0.53
N SER A 70 0.61 4.64 0.39
CA SER A 70 1.23 4.62 1.71
C SER A 70 0.76 3.46 2.59
N LEU A 71 -0.40 2.89 2.29
CA LEU A 71 -0.95 1.74 3.04
C LEU A 71 -0.34 0.40 2.63
N LEU A 72 0.52 0.34 1.62
CA LEU A 72 1.09 -0.92 1.17
C LEU A 72 1.74 -1.76 2.29
N PRO A 73 2.51 -1.19 3.23
CA PRO A 73 3.05 -1.98 4.33
C PRO A 73 1.96 -2.63 5.20
N LEU A 74 0.85 -1.94 5.43
CA LEU A 74 -0.29 -2.50 6.16
C LEU A 74 -1.03 -3.54 5.31
N LEU A 75 -1.31 -3.22 4.05
CA LEU A 75 -2.04 -4.11 3.15
C LEU A 75 -1.30 -5.41 2.86
N THR A 76 0.03 -5.37 2.86
CA THR A 76 0.87 -6.55 2.66
C THR A 76 1.25 -7.22 3.98
N GLN A 77 0.83 -6.67 5.12
CA GLN A 77 1.15 -7.16 6.46
C GLN A 77 2.66 -7.26 6.72
N ALA A 78 3.45 -6.42 6.06
CA ALA A 78 4.90 -6.49 6.09
C ALA A 78 5.49 -6.35 7.49
N ASN A 79 4.82 -5.58 8.37
CA ASN A 79 5.29 -5.30 9.72
C ASN A 79 4.40 -5.93 10.80
N ALA A 80 3.55 -6.88 10.45
CA ALA A 80 2.77 -7.62 11.44
C ALA A 80 3.72 -8.43 12.34
N ALA A 81 3.32 -8.64 13.60
CA ALA A 81 4.16 -9.32 14.57
C ALA A 81 4.61 -10.70 14.07
N GLY A 82 5.93 -10.94 14.07
CA GLY A 82 6.53 -12.18 13.59
C GLY A 82 6.53 -12.37 12.08
N GLN A 83 5.88 -11.50 11.33
CA GLN A 83 5.73 -11.66 9.89
C GLN A 83 6.98 -11.22 9.13
N PHE A 84 7.70 -10.22 9.64
CA PHE A 84 8.91 -9.73 9.00
C PHE A 84 9.98 -10.83 8.90
N GLU A 85 10.26 -11.50 10.00
CA GLU A 85 11.24 -12.57 10.04
C GLU A 85 10.83 -13.77 9.19
N LYS A 86 9.53 -14.04 9.12
CA LYS A 86 8.98 -15.12 8.31
C LYS A 86 9.11 -14.81 6.82
N ASN A 87 8.79 -13.59 6.41
CA ASN A 87 8.80 -13.21 5.00
C ASN A 87 10.21 -12.88 4.50
N TYR A 88 11.08 -12.40 5.40
CA TYR A 88 12.40 -11.89 5.06
C TYR A 88 13.48 -12.47 5.99
N PRO A 89 13.70 -13.81 5.95
CA PRO A 89 14.67 -14.44 6.86
C PRO A 89 16.06 -13.81 6.72
N GLY A 90 16.64 -13.39 7.84
CA GLY A 90 17.97 -12.78 7.86
C GLY A 90 18.02 -11.32 7.44
N MET A 91 16.91 -10.73 7.05
CA MET A 91 16.84 -9.31 6.70
C MET A 91 16.69 -8.47 7.98
N ARG A 92 17.47 -7.40 8.10
CA ARG A 92 17.43 -6.52 9.27
C ARG A 92 16.37 -5.43 9.15
N LEU A 93 16.21 -4.87 7.95
CA LEU A 93 15.26 -3.80 7.70
C LEU A 93 14.90 -3.77 6.22
N ARG A 94 13.82 -3.07 5.91
CA ARG A 94 13.38 -2.77 4.56
C ARG A 94 13.32 -1.27 4.39
N VAL A 95 13.78 -0.78 3.25
CA VAL A 95 13.76 0.64 2.90
C VAL A 95 13.08 0.79 1.55
N ASN A 96 12.16 1.74 1.45
CA ASN A 96 11.57 2.09 0.17
C ASN A 96 12.65 2.76 -0.68
N TYR A 97 12.94 2.16 -1.83
CA TYR A 97 13.94 2.66 -2.76
C TYR A 97 13.33 3.58 -3.81
N GLY A 98 12.15 3.22 -4.29
CA GLY A 98 11.48 4.00 -5.31
C GLY A 98 10.34 3.22 -5.96
N LEU A 99 9.72 3.87 -6.94
CA LEU A 99 8.59 3.34 -7.69
C LEU A 99 8.84 3.56 -9.17
N ASN A 100 8.61 2.55 -9.99
CA ASN A 100 8.81 2.65 -11.43
C ASN A 100 7.54 3.16 -12.14
N LYS A 101 6.38 2.73 -11.67
CA LYS A 101 5.11 3.12 -12.29
C LYS A 101 4.01 3.02 -11.25
N VAL A 102 3.22 4.10 -11.11
CA VAL A 102 2.05 4.14 -10.22
C VAL A 102 0.86 4.69 -10.98
N ARG A 103 -0.29 4.06 -10.83
CA ARG A 103 -1.55 4.53 -11.40
C ARG A 103 -2.66 4.35 -10.38
N PHE A 104 -3.61 5.27 -10.39
CA PHE A 104 -4.81 5.24 -9.56
C PHE A 104 -6.04 5.18 -10.48
N PRO A 105 -6.37 4.01 -11.02
CA PRO A 105 -7.38 3.90 -12.08
C PRO A 105 -8.80 4.13 -11.63
N ALA A 106 -9.07 4.05 -10.33
CA ALA A 106 -10.41 4.24 -9.77
C ALA A 106 -10.33 4.98 -8.45
N PRO A 107 -11.33 5.83 -8.12
CA PRO A 107 -11.37 6.48 -6.82
C PRO A 107 -11.65 5.48 -5.71
N VAL A 108 -11.10 5.75 -4.53
CA VAL A 108 -11.40 5.02 -3.30
C VAL A 108 -12.26 5.92 -2.43
N LYS A 109 -13.46 5.47 -2.11
CA LYS A 109 -14.43 6.22 -1.31
C LYS A 109 -14.46 5.69 0.12
N PRO A 110 -14.85 6.53 1.10
CA PRO A 110 -15.12 6.02 2.44
C PRO A 110 -16.13 4.86 2.38
N GLY A 111 -15.83 3.77 3.07
CA GLY A 111 -16.61 2.54 3.03
C GLY A 111 -16.09 1.50 2.05
N ASP A 112 -15.23 1.87 1.13
CA ASP A 112 -14.58 0.92 0.24
C ASP A 112 -13.57 0.07 1.00
N ARG A 113 -13.31 -1.11 0.47
CA ARG A 113 -12.31 -2.04 1.01
C ARG A 113 -11.22 -2.24 -0.01
N LEU A 114 -9.98 -2.29 0.48
CA LEU A 114 -8.80 -2.51 -0.33
C LEU A 114 -8.06 -3.76 0.14
N ARG A 115 -7.41 -4.43 -0.78
CA ARG A 115 -6.42 -5.45 -0.47
C ARG A 115 -5.30 -5.40 -1.49
N ALA A 116 -4.14 -5.92 -1.12
CA ALA A 116 -2.98 -5.96 -1.99
C ALA A 116 -2.84 -7.34 -2.63
N HIS A 117 -2.53 -7.34 -3.91
CA HIS A 117 -2.02 -8.51 -4.63
C HIS A 117 -0.54 -8.24 -4.90
N THR A 118 0.33 -9.14 -4.50
CA THR A 118 1.77 -8.96 -4.59
C THR A 118 2.37 -9.97 -5.55
N THR A 119 3.05 -9.47 -6.58
CA THR A 119 3.79 -10.27 -7.55
C THR A 119 5.25 -9.85 -7.53
N ILE A 120 6.17 -10.80 -7.52
CA ILE A 120 7.60 -10.50 -7.64
C ILE A 120 7.92 -10.22 -9.10
N GLN A 121 8.33 -9.00 -9.39
CA GLN A 121 8.79 -8.64 -10.74
C GLN A 121 10.23 -9.04 -10.96
N ASP A 122 11.09 -8.71 -10.01
CA ASP A 122 12.50 -9.04 -10.07
C ASP A 122 13.14 -8.91 -8.69
N ALA A 123 14.31 -9.47 -8.54
CA ALA A 123 15.13 -9.32 -7.35
C ALA A 123 16.60 -9.35 -7.76
N THR A 124 17.36 -8.37 -7.30
CA THR A 124 18.77 -8.25 -7.61
C THR A 124 19.56 -7.88 -6.36
N MET A 125 20.84 -8.21 -6.37
CA MET A 125 21.76 -7.75 -5.33
C MET A 125 22.15 -6.30 -5.64
N ALA A 126 22.09 -5.45 -4.63
CA ALA A 126 22.51 -4.05 -4.76
C ALA A 126 24.01 -3.92 -4.60
#